data_8918ece86e39d188e7f8155c18b60488
#
_entry.id   8918ece86e39d188e7f8155c18b60488
#
_cell.length_a   1.000
_cell.length_b   1.000
_cell.length_c   1.000
_cell.angle_alpha   90.00
_cell.angle_beta   90.00
_cell.angle_gamma   90.00
#
_symmetry.space_group_name_H-M   'P 1'
#
loop_
_entity.id
_entity.type
_entity.pdbx_description
1 polymer ?
#
loop_
_entity_poly.entity_id
_entity_poly.type
_entity_poly.pdbx_seq_one_letter_code
_entity_poly.pdbx_strand_id
1 'polypeptide(L)'
;MTTRRSKVKATIVALLVYSILQIGVQLAFAQPAPSITKVAIKQQLLGRLTTANNKPVTVNGISASTGAAITSGATIETRADESATVELGPLGRLNISPNTKVVLTFDETGAVKALVMAGCVTLVANKGTKGEVATESATVGTTDPAAGGTITNCPGAPPPGPPPGGDGGGGLFGIGTAATVAVFTAGGLAALTPLFFQDNPSPS
;
A
#
# COMPACT_ATOMS: atom_id res chain seq x y z
N MET A 1 19.91 95.40 4.51
CA MET A 1 18.80 94.40 4.56
C MET A 1 19.09 93.15 3.71
N THR A 2 20.30 92.78 3.39
CA THR A 2 20.70 91.71 2.44
C THR A 2 21.10 90.37 3.13
N THR A 3 21.47 90.37 4.37
CA THR A 3 22.05 89.18 5.08
C THR A 3 20.96 88.14 5.51
N ARG A 4 19.72 88.53 5.64
CA ARG A 4 18.62 87.62 6.12
C ARG A 4 18.13 86.68 5.03
N ARG A 5 18.17 87.13 3.75
CA ARG A 5 17.72 86.35 2.58
C ARG A 5 18.70 85.19 2.21
N SER A 6 19.95 85.34 2.47
CA SER A 6 20.98 84.32 2.21
C SER A 6 20.87 83.11 3.18
N LYS A 7 20.61 83.39 4.45
CA LYS A 7 20.48 82.33 5.47
C LYS A 7 19.21 81.47 5.23
N VAL A 8 18.11 82.09 4.78
CA VAL A 8 16.88 81.35 4.50
C VAL A 8 17.02 80.43 3.27
N LYS A 9 17.76 80.89 2.22
CA LYS A 9 18.03 80.05 1.09
C LYS A 9 18.93 78.84 1.41
N ALA A 10 19.96 79.04 2.26
CA ALA A 10 20.83 77.96 2.73
C ALA A 10 20.11 76.94 3.55
N THR A 11 19.15 77.34 4.41
CA THR A 11 18.33 76.43 5.22
C THR A 11 17.36 75.59 4.37
N ILE A 12 16.75 76.23 3.34
CA ILE A 12 15.83 75.53 2.46
C ILE A 12 16.59 74.45 1.60
N VAL A 13 17.78 74.81 1.11
CA VAL A 13 18.65 73.86 0.34
C VAL A 13 19.08 72.70 1.21
N ALA A 14 19.48 72.99 2.48
CA ALA A 14 19.87 71.90 3.43
C ALA A 14 18.73 70.95 3.72
N LEU A 15 17.48 71.46 3.92
CA LEU A 15 16.31 70.63 4.15
C LEU A 15 15.93 69.79 2.93
N LEU A 16 16.08 70.33 1.71
CA LEU A 16 15.82 69.57 0.49
C LEU A 16 16.82 68.44 0.26
N VAL A 17 18.11 68.72 0.52
CA VAL A 17 19.15 67.69 0.44
C VAL A 17 18.92 66.57 1.47
N TYR A 18 18.55 66.92 2.68
CA TYR A 18 18.22 65.96 3.73
C TYR A 18 17.04 65.09 3.40
N SER A 19 15.95 65.68 2.78
CA SER A 19 14.78 64.92 2.31
C SER A 19 15.12 63.90 1.22
N ILE A 20 16.01 64.26 0.29
CA ILE A 20 16.42 63.37 -0.82
C ILE A 20 17.30 62.20 -0.25
N LEU A 21 18.12 62.46 0.75
CA LEU A 21 18.96 61.42 1.38
C LEU A 21 18.11 60.35 2.10
N GLN A 22 16.93 60.72 2.61
CA GLN A 22 16.03 59.76 3.30
C GLN A 22 15.34 58.80 2.33
N ILE A 23 15.10 59.19 1.07
CA ILE A 23 14.44 58.36 0.09
C ILE A 23 15.38 57.26 -0.45
N GLY A 24 16.69 57.48 -0.46
CA GLY A 24 17.69 56.51 -0.95
C GLY A 24 17.92 55.31 -0.01
N VAL A 25 17.60 55.44 1.27
CA VAL A 25 17.88 54.37 2.26
C VAL A 25 16.77 53.30 2.29
N GLN A 26 15.57 53.58 1.80
CA GLN A 26 14.45 52.66 1.85
C GLN A 26 14.42 51.65 0.68
N LEU A 27 15.18 51.89 -0.38
CA LEU A 27 15.26 50.99 -1.54
C LEU A 27 16.19 49.78 -1.35
N ALA A 28 17.01 49.76 -0.31
CA ALA A 28 18.04 48.73 -0.09
C ALA A 28 17.54 47.48 0.65
N PHE A 29 16.29 47.47 1.17
CA PHE A 29 15.74 46.35 1.92
C PHE A 29 14.54 45.66 1.28
N ALA A 30 14.33 45.81 -0.03
CA ALA A 30 13.47 44.92 -0.77
C ALA A 30 14.18 43.55 -0.90
N GLN A 31 14.25 42.81 0.20
CA GLN A 31 14.59 41.40 0.13
C GLN A 31 13.53 40.72 -0.74
N PRO A 32 13.93 40.01 -1.82
CA PRO A 32 12.97 39.18 -2.51
C PRO A 32 12.35 38.25 -1.46
N ALA A 33 11.01 38.31 -1.32
CA ALA A 33 10.30 37.40 -0.46
C ALA A 33 10.80 35.99 -0.75
N PRO A 34 11.18 35.20 0.25
CA PRO A 34 11.60 33.82 0.01
C PRO A 34 10.45 33.16 -0.73
N SER A 35 10.71 32.77 -1.97
CA SER A 35 9.78 31.94 -2.73
C SER A 35 9.61 30.68 -1.88
N ILE A 36 8.53 30.56 -1.15
CA ILE A 36 8.14 29.31 -0.48
C ILE A 36 7.83 28.38 -1.64
N THR A 37 8.89 27.71 -2.12
CA THR A 37 8.71 26.53 -2.94
C THR A 37 7.82 25.62 -2.09
N LYS A 38 6.55 25.48 -2.45
CA LYS A 38 5.70 24.44 -1.89
C LYS A 38 6.41 23.14 -2.18
N VAL A 39 7.24 22.71 -1.26
CA VAL A 39 7.71 21.33 -1.21
C VAL A 39 6.41 20.56 -1.05
N ALA A 40 5.94 19.95 -2.13
CA ALA A 40 4.87 19.00 -2.08
C ALA A 40 5.40 17.88 -1.19
N ILE A 41 5.04 17.92 0.09
CA ILE A 41 5.26 16.82 1.01
C ILE A 41 4.38 15.72 0.44
N LYS A 42 4.98 14.79 -0.31
CA LYS A 42 4.31 13.54 -0.65
C LYS A 42 3.88 12.95 0.68
N GLN A 43 2.58 12.90 0.92
CA GLN A 43 2.05 12.17 2.06
C GLN A 43 2.45 10.72 1.84
N GLN A 44 3.47 10.28 2.56
CA GLN A 44 3.90 8.90 2.51
C GLN A 44 2.79 8.06 3.15
N LEU A 45 2.19 7.18 2.37
CA LEU A 45 1.22 6.23 2.88
C LEU A 45 1.91 5.35 3.92
N LEU A 46 1.32 5.26 5.11
CA LEU A 46 1.85 4.49 6.23
C LEU A 46 0.85 3.39 6.59
N GLY A 47 1.34 2.17 6.71
CA GLY A 47 0.62 1.08 7.34
C GLY A 47 0.65 1.22 8.86
N ARG A 48 -0.35 0.67 9.54
CA ARG A 48 -0.42 0.59 10.99
C ARG A 48 -0.32 -0.86 11.45
N LEU A 49 0.66 -1.15 12.29
CA LEU A 49 0.86 -2.48 12.86
C LEU A 49 -0.08 -2.73 14.03
N THR A 50 -0.69 -3.89 14.07
CA THR A 50 -1.39 -4.45 15.24
C THR A 50 -0.82 -5.84 15.51
N THR A 51 -0.31 -6.07 16.71
CA THR A 51 0.25 -7.37 17.10
C THR A 51 -0.72 -8.13 17.97
N ALA A 52 -0.80 -9.44 17.81
CA ALA A 52 -1.65 -10.27 18.65
C ALA A 52 -1.06 -10.39 20.06
N ASN A 53 -1.93 -10.36 21.06
CA ASN A 53 -1.57 -10.50 22.48
C ASN A 53 -0.50 -9.51 22.97
N ASN A 54 -0.37 -8.35 22.32
CA ASN A 54 0.66 -7.34 22.58
C ASN A 54 2.11 -7.86 22.50
N LYS A 55 2.33 -9.01 21.85
CA LYS A 55 3.68 -9.52 21.62
C LYS A 55 4.34 -8.73 20.49
N PRO A 56 5.52 -8.16 20.71
CA PRO A 56 6.20 -7.41 19.67
C PRO A 56 6.67 -8.36 18.55
N VAL A 57 6.62 -7.88 17.31
CA VAL A 57 7.17 -8.54 16.13
C VAL A 57 8.41 -7.79 15.64
N THR A 58 9.16 -8.36 14.73
CA THR A 58 10.35 -7.69 14.17
C THR A 58 9.99 -6.99 12.86
N VAL A 59 10.32 -5.71 12.76
CA VAL A 59 10.17 -4.90 11.54
C VAL A 59 11.52 -4.31 11.16
N ASN A 60 12.04 -4.64 10.00
CA ASN A 60 13.38 -4.23 9.54
C ASN A 60 14.49 -4.56 10.56
N GLY A 61 14.38 -5.70 11.25
CA GLY A 61 15.34 -6.11 12.28
C GLY A 61 15.15 -5.47 13.66
N ILE A 62 14.16 -4.59 13.82
CA ILE A 62 13.87 -3.88 15.07
C ILE A 62 12.54 -4.37 15.65
N SER A 63 12.48 -4.52 16.98
CA SER A 63 11.25 -4.89 17.69
C SER A 63 10.19 -3.79 17.57
N ALA A 64 9.00 -4.16 17.10
CA ALA A 64 7.86 -3.27 16.89
C ALA A 64 6.60 -3.82 17.56
N SER A 65 5.87 -2.95 18.26
CA SER A 65 4.63 -3.26 18.96
C SER A 65 3.41 -2.67 18.23
N THR A 66 2.23 -3.02 18.70
CA THR A 66 0.95 -2.44 18.25
C THR A 66 1.01 -0.91 18.20
N GLY A 67 0.58 -0.33 17.09
CA GLY A 67 0.61 1.11 16.82
C GLY A 67 1.83 1.58 16.02
N ALA A 68 2.84 0.74 15.82
CA ALA A 68 4.01 1.10 15.00
C ALA A 68 3.60 1.40 13.56
N ALA A 69 4.23 2.43 12.99
CA ALA A 69 4.05 2.79 11.58
C ALA A 69 4.91 1.89 10.69
N ILE A 70 4.31 1.35 9.64
CA ILE A 70 4.97 0.51 8.64
C ILE A 70 5.09 1.32 7.36
N THR A 71 6.31 1.44 6.85
CA THR A 71 6.60 2.07 5.56
C THR A 71 6.61 1.04 4.45
N SER A 72 6.38 1.48 3.23
CA SER A 72 6.52 0.64 2.04
C SER A 72 7.94 0.08 1.93
N GLY A 73 8.07 -1.20 1.58
CA GLY A 73 9.33 -1.94 1.53
C GLY A 73 9.78 -2.53 2.87
N ALA A 74 8.98 -2.44 3.92
CA ALA A 74 9.32 -3.01 5.22
C ALA A 74 9.34 -4.54 5.20
N THR A 75 10.35 -5.12 5.84
CA THR A 75 10.42 -6.55 6.13
C THR A 75 9.83 -6.80 7.51
N ILE A 76 8.84 -7.67 7.59
CA ILE A 76 8.15 -8.03 8.84
C ILE A 76 8.39 -9.51 9.12
N GLU A 77 8.82 -9.81 10.34
CA GLU A 77 9.10 -11.17 10.79
C GLU A 77 8.32 -11.46 12.08
N THR A 78 7.63 -12.59 12.11
CA THR A 78 6.90 -13.12 13.28
C THR A 78 7.52 -14.43 13.71
N ARG A 79 7.59 -14.68 15.02
CA ARG A 79 8.04 -15.93 15.61
C ARG A 79 6.88 -16.93 15.77
N ALA A 80 7.17 -18.09 16.36
CA ALA A 80 6.22 -19.20 16.49
C ALA A 80 4.92 -18.86 17.25
N ASP A 81 4.98 -17.92 18.16
CA ASP A 81 3.86 -17.50 19.01
C ASP A 81 3.44 -16.05 18.77
N GLU A 82 3.89 -15.45 17.67
CA GLU A 82 3.64 -14.07 17.26
C GLU A 82 2.81 -14.05 15.98
N SER A 83 1.84 -13.14 15.92
CA SER A 83 1.13 -12.83 14.69
C SER A 83 0.83 -11.34 14.65
N ALA A 84 0.64 -10.80 13.45
CA ALA A 84 0.41 -9.39 13.27
C ALA A 84 -0.57 -9.11 12.13
N THR A 85 -1.18 -7.94 12.19
CA THR A 85 -1.97 -7.37 11.11
C THR A 85 -1.41 -5.99 10.78
N VAL A 86 -1.19 -5.73 9.50
CA VAL A 86 -0.83 -4.40 9.01
C VAL A 86 -2.06 -3.82 8.32
N GLU A 87 -2.63 -2.78 8.92
CA GLU A 87 -3.73 -2.02 8.33
C GLU A 87 -3.16 -1.00 7.36
N LEU A 88 -3.59 -1.03 6.11
CA LEU A 88 -3.13 -0.17 5.02
C LEU A 88 -4.17 0.92 4.69
N GLY A 89 -5.09 1.19 5.62
CA GLY A 89 -6.16 2.17 5.42
C GLY A 89 -7.07 1.80 4.23
N PRO A 90 -7.20 2.68 3.23
CA PRO A 90 -8.09 2.44 2.09
C PRO A 90 -7.65 1.26 1.21
N LEU A 91 -6.38 0.86 1.26
CA LEU A 91 -5.86 -0.24 0.45
C LEU A 91 -6.27 -1.62 0.96
N GLY A 92 -6.56 -1.75 2.27
CA GLY A 92 -6.92 -3.01 2.87
C GLY A 92 -6.03 -3.39 4.05
N ARG A 93 -5.75 -4.69 4.24
CA ARG A 93 -4.93 -5.17 5.34
C ARG A 93 -4.16 -6.43 4.96
N LEU A 94 -3.02 -6.63 5.62
CA LEU A 94 -2.22 -7.84 5.54
C LEU A 94 -2.21 -8.53 6.90
N ASN A 95 -2.74 -9.74 6.98
CA ASN A 95 -2.63 -10.60 8.15
C ASN A 95 -1.39 -11.49 8.01
N ILE A 96 -0.57 -11.55 9.04
CA ILE A 96 0.70 -12.26 9.09
C ILE A 96 0.62 -13.29 10.20
N SER A 97 0.70 -14.56 9.83
CA SER A 97 0.64 -15.70 10.76
C SER A 97 1.98 -15.89 11.50
N PRO A 98 2.04 -16.76 12.51
CA PRO A 98 3.30 -17.15 13.14
C PRO A 98 4.34 -17.73 12.16
N ASN A 99 5.62 -17.64 12.53
CA ASN A 99 6.76 -18.13 11.73
C ASN A 99 6.78 -17.59 10.30
N THR A 100 6.44 -16.30 10.13
CA THR A 100 6.33 -15.68 8.82
C THR A 100 7.37 -14.60 8.64
N LYS A 101 7.95 -14.57 7.43
CA LYS A 101 8.80 -13.48 6.95
C LYS A 101 8.25 -12.97 5.64
N VAL A 102 7.91 -11.69 5.59
CA VAL A 102 7.28 -11.04 4.44
C VAL A 102 7.84 -9.64 4.21
N VAL A 103 8.04 -9.27 2.95
CA VAL A 103 8.33 -7.89 2.55
C VAL A 103 7.04 -7.28 2.00
N LEU A 104 6.61 -6.17 2.60
CA LEU A 104 5.37 -5.48 2.25
C LEU A 104 5.67 -4.17 1.53
N THR A 105 5.26 -4.08 0.27
CA THR A 105 5.37 -2.87 -0.55
C THR A 105 3.97 -2.37 -0.90
N PHE A 106 3.76 -1.07 -0.81
CA PHE A 106 2.49 -0.43 -1.17
C PHE A 106 2.74 1.02 -1.59
N ASP A 107 1.84 1.56 -2.40
CA ASP A 107 1.97 2.92 -2.93
C ASP A 107 0.62 3.67 -2.97
N GLU A 108 0.70 4.95 -3.29
CA GLU A 108 -0.47 5.84 -3.40
C GLU A 108 -1.35 5.55 -4.63
N THR A 109 -0.85 4.76 -5.58
CA THR A 109 -1.62 4.37 -6.78
C THR A 109 -2.59 3.23 -6.53
N GLY A 110 -2.55 2.66 -5.31
CA GLY A 110 -3.40 1.56 -4.90
C GLY A 110 -2.80 0.19 -5.18
N ALA A 111 -1.49 0.09 -5.41
CA ALA A 111 -0.82 -1.19 -5.50
C ALA A 111 -0.33 -1.65 -4.13
N VAL A 112 -0.57 -2.92 -3.79
CA VAL A 112 -0.09 -3.60 -2.59
C VAL A 112 0.54 -4.92 -2.99
N LYS A 113 1.79 -5.12 -2.63
CA LYS A 113 2.52 -6.37 -2.90
C LYS A 113 3.11 -6.93 -1.62
N ALA A 114 2.79 -8.18 -1.34
CA ALA A 114 3.38 -8.97 -0.26
C ALA A 114 4.28 -10.06 -0.85
N LEU A 115 5.59 -9.92 -0.67
CA LEU A 115 6.57 -10.95 -1.03
C LEU A 115 6.83 -11.84 0.18
N VAL A 116 6.32 -13.06 0.12
CA VAL A 116 6.41 -14.05 1.21
C VAL A 116 7.68 -14.88 1.04
N MET A 117 8.58 -14.74 1.99
CA MET A 117 9.83 -15.51 2.03
C MET A 117 9.65 -16.81 2.83
N ALA A 118 8.82 -16.78 3.88
CA ALA A 118 8.49 -17.95 4.70
C ALA A 118 7.14 -17.74 5.41
N GLY A 119 6.44 -18.80 5.77
CA GLY A 119 5.23 -18.78 6.59
C GLY A 119 3.96 -18.50 5.82
N CYS A 120 2.95 -17.95 6.48
CA CYS A 120 1.61 -17.71 5.94
C CYS A 120 1.20 -16.25 6.01
N VAL A 121 0.63 -15.74 4.91
CA VAL A 121 0.00 -14.43 4.88
C VAL A 121 -1.39 -14.48 4.25
N THR A 122 -2.26 -13.56 4.66
CA THR A 122 -3.54 -13.29 4.01
C THR A 122 -3.62 -11.81 3.71
N LEU A 123 -3.60 -11.46 2.43
CA LEU A 123 -3.82 -10.10 1.94
C LEU A 123 -5.29 -9.91 1.63
N VAL A 124 -5.92 -8.94 2.26
CA VAL A 124 -7.28 -8.49 1.96
C VAL A 124 -7.16 -7.12 1.30
N ALA A 125 -7.38 -7.07 0.00
CA ALA A 125 -7.35 -5.84 -0.79
C ALA A 125 -8.77 -5.29 -0.94
N ASN A 126 -8.93 -4.01 -0.66
CA ASN A 126 -10.20 -3.31 -0.86
C ASN A 126 -10.43 -3.00 -2.35
N LYS A 127 -11.68 -2.66 -2.68
CA LYS A 127 -12.02 -2.16 -4.01
C LYS A 127 -11.18 -0.91 -4.34
N GLY A 128 -10.62 -0.85 -5.53
CA GLY A 128 -9.68 0.19 -5.96
C GLY A 128 -8.22 -0.20 -5.74
N THR A 129 -7.93 -1.34 -5.08
CA THR A 129 -6.58 -1.78 -4.76
C THR A 129 -6.19 -2.99 -5.60
N LYS A 130 -5.03 -2.92 -6.25
CA LYS A 130 -4.37 -4.05 -6.89
C LYS A 130 -3.49 -4.77 -5.88
N GLY A 131 -4.02 -5.84 -5.28
CA GLY A 131 -3.26 -6.71 -4.38
C GLY A 131 -2.48 -7.78 -5.14
N GLU A 132 -1.26 -8.05 -4.73
CA GLU A 132 -0.42 -9.12 -5.24
C GLU A 132 0.24 -9.84 -4.07
N VAL A 133 0.19 -11.16 -4.07
CA VAL A 133 0.99 -12.01 -3.19
C VAL A 133 1.93 -12.84 -4.04
N ALA A 134 3.21 -12.77 -3.74
CA ALA A 134 4.27 -13.48 -4.45
C ALA A 134 5.20 -14.18 -3.46
N THR A 135 5.86 -15.24 -3.93
CA THR A 135 7.03 -15.85 -3.31
C THR A 135 8.28 -15.48 -4.10
N GLU A 136 9.46 -15.87 -3.65
CA GLU A 136 10.71 -15.64 -4.40
C GLU A 136 10.70 -16.29 -5.80
N SER A 137 9.91 -17.33 -6.00
CA SER A 137 9.87 -18.09 -7.25
C SER A 137 8.70 -17.75 -8.18
N ALA A 138 7.59 -17.23 -7.66
CA ALA A 138 6.40 -16.99 -8.47
C ALA A 138 5.39 -16.03 -7.80
N THR A 139 4.56 -15.39 -8.61
CA THR A 139 3.34 -14.73 -8.14
C THR A 139 2.29 -15.79 -7.82
N VAL A 140 1.78 -15.79 -6.59
CA VAL A 140 0.78 -16.76 -6.10
C VAL A 140 -0.62 -16.33 -6.49
N GLY A 141 -0.90 -15.03 -6.45
CA GLY A 141 -2.21 -14.50 -6.80
C GLY A 141 -2.24 -12.98 -6.89
N THR A 142 -3.24 -12.48 -7.58
CA THR A 142 -3.55 -11.06 -7.71
C THR A 142 -5.02 -10.81 -7.47
N THR A 143 -5.40 -9.64 -6.95
CA THR A 143 -6.80 -9.23 -6.82
C THR A 143 -7.21 -8.35 -7.99
N ASP A 144 -8.51 -8.39 -8.32
CA ASP A 144 -9.10 -7.47 -9.28
C ASP A 144 -9.36 -6.11 -8.58
N PRO A 145 -8.77 -5.02 -9.05
CA PRO A 145 -9.03 -3.69 -8.48
C PRO A 145 -10.50 -3.28 -8.53
N ALA A 146 -11.27 -3.78 -9.48
CA ALA A 146 -12.69 -3.44 -9.60
C ALA A 146 -13.54 -4.04 -8.48
N ALA A 147 -13.14 -5.19 -7.95
CA ALA A 147 -13.88 -5.93 -6.93
C ALA A 147 -13.18 -5.94 -5.56
N GLY A 148 -11.85 -5.81 -5.54
CA GLY A 148 -11.03 -6.17 -4.39
C GLY A 148 -10.89 -7.69 -4.27
N GLY A 149 -10.47 -8.18 -3.11
CA GLY A 149 -10.40 -9.62 -2.88
C GLY A 149 -9.47 -10.02 -1.76
N THR A 150 -9.39 -11.32 -1.55
CA THR A 150 -8.52 -11.92 -0.53
C THR A 150 -7.62 -12.95 -1.18
N ILE A 151 -6.32 -12.88 -0.87
CA ILE A 151 -5.32 -13.87 -1.29
C ILE A 151 -4.66 -14.42 -0.05
N THR A 152 -4.68 -15.74 0.11
CA THR A 152 -3.96 -16.43 1.18
C THR A 152 -2.85 -17.26 0.55
N ASN A 153 -1.64 -17.12 1.09
CA ASN A 153 -0.49 -17.93 0.72
C ASN A 153 0.16 -18.50 1.96
N CYS A 154 0.29 -19.85 1.99
CA CYS A 154 0.95 -20.62 3.03
C CYS A 154 1.88 -21.64 2.36
N PRO A 155 3.10 -21.27 1.97
CA PRO A 155 4.06 -22.22 1.43
C PRO A 155 4.30 -23.33 2.46
N GLY A 156 4.02 -24.57 2.05
CA GLY A 156 4.15 -25.75 2.92
C GLY A 156 2.90 -26.14 3.71
N ALA A 157 1.83 -25.37 3.68
CA ALA A 157 0.53 -25.87 4.14
C ALA A 157 -0.05 -26.82 3.08
N PRO A 158 -0.64 -27.97 3.47
CA PRO A 158 -1.39 -28.78 2.53
C PRO A 158 -2.53 -27.92 1.93
N PRO A 159 -2.87 -28.07 0.65
CA PRO A 159 -3.97 -27.35 0.07
C PRO A 159 -5.22 -27.52 0.95
N PRO A 160 -6.03 -26.47 1.14
CA PRO A 160 -7.28 -26.60 1.87
C PRO A 160 -8.07 -27.74 1.23
N GLY A 161 -8.37 -28.75 2.06
CA GLY A 161 -9.19 -29.89 1.63
C GLY A 161 -10.51 -29.34 1.03
N PRO A 162 -11.14 -30.05 0.11
CA PRO A 162 -12.43 -29.66 -0.40
C PRO A 162 -13.35 -29.38 0.79
N PRO A 163 -14.22 -28.36 0.73
CA PRO A 163 -15.15 -28.06 1.79
C PRO A 163 -15.92 -29.34 2.14
N PRO A 164 -16.11 -29.66 3.43
CA PRO A 164 -16.87 -30.85 3.82
C PRO A 164 -18.19 -30.77 3.06
N GLY A 165 -18.46 -31.80 2.24
CA GLY A 165 -19.67 -31.89 1.47
C GLY A 165 -20.84 -31.80 2.47
N GLY A 166 -21.58 -30.70 2.42
CA GLY A 166 -22.82 -30.62 3.15
C GLY A 166 -23.74 -31.70 2.58
N ASP A 167 -24.04 -32.74 3.38
CA ASP A 167 -25.14 -33.63 3.14
C ASP A 167 -26.44 -32.82 3.15
N GLY A 168 -26.69 -32.16 2.03
CA GLY A 168 -27.92 -31.41 1.76
C GLY A 168 -28.83 -32.29 0.93
N GLY A 169 -29.80 -32.84 1.58
CA GLY A 169 -30.87 -33.64 1.00
C GLY A 169 -31.53 -33.03 -0.22
N GLY A 170 -32.02 -33.92 -1.06
CA GLY A 170 -32.61 -33.69 -2.35
C GLY A 170 -33.55 -32.50 -2.48
N GLY A 171 -33.32 -31.76 -3.53
CA GLY A 171 -34.20 -30.76 -4.10
C GLY A 171 -33.99 -30.75 -5.60
N LEU A 172 -34.96 -31.32 -6.30
CA LEU A 172 -35.10 -31.21 -7.75
C LEU A 172 -35.23 -29.74 -8.14
N PHE A 173 -34.60 -29.40 -9.27
CA PHE A 173 -34.62 -28.09 -9.95
C PHE A 173 -33.69 -26.99 -9.39
N GLY A 174 -32.53 -26.90 -9.97
CA GLY A 174 -31.65 -25.74 -9.84
C GLY A 174 -30.43 -25.87 -10.72
N ILE A 175 -30.48 -25.26 -11.92
CA ILE A 175 -29.33 -25.13 -12.81
C ILE A 175 -28.33 -24.16 -12.13
N GLY A 176 -27.45 -24.69 -11.32
CA GLY A 176 -26.36 -23.93 -10.71
C GLY A 176 -25.15 -23.94 -11.64
N THR A 177 -24.80 -22.79 -12.16
CA THR A 177 -23.52 -22.56 -12.86
C THR A 177 -22.37 -22.79 -11.89
N ALA A 178 -21.73 -23.94 -11.97
CA ALA A 178 -20.48 -24.22 -11.29
C ALA A 178 -19.39 -23.33 -11.87
N ALA A 179 -18.96 -22.33 -11.11
CA ALA A 179 -17.75 -21.60 -11.40
C ALA A 179 -16.54 -22.53 -11.15
N THR A 180 -16.05 -23.16 -12.19
CA THR A 180 -14.81 -23.92 -12.17
C THR A 180 -13.66 -22.94 -12.05
N VAL A 181 -13.03 -22.89 -10.89
CA VAL A 181 -11.73 -22.25 -10.69
C VAL A 181 -10.69 -23.13 -11.39
N ALA A 182 -10.26 -22.74 -12.59
CA ALA A 182 -9.18 -23.39 -13.30
C ALA A 182 -7.85 -23.02 -12.61
N VAL A 183 -7.25 -23.98 -11.91
CA VAL A 183 -5.87 -23.90 -11.47
C VAL A 183 -4.99 -24.21 -12.67
N PHE A 184 -4.39 -23.19 -13.28
CA PHE A 184 -3.36 -23.39 -14.30
C PHE A 184 -2.04 -23.71 -13.60
N THR A 185 -1.67 -24.97 -13.55
CA THR A 185 -0.28 -25.38 -13.31
C THR A 185 0.48 -25.27 -14.62
N ALA A 186 1.49 -24.40 -14.65
CA ALA A 186 2.39 -24.30 -15.79
C ALA A 186 3.25 -25.59 -15.87
N GLY A 187 3.08 -26.32 -16.95
CA GLY A 187 3.96 -27.44 -17.32
C GLY A 187 3.20 -28.67 -17.80
N GLY A 188 3.10 -28.84 -19.11
CA GLY A 188 2.71 -30.11 -19.71
C GLY A 188 1.63 -29.95 -20.80
N LEU A 189 2.09 -30.05 -22.04
CA LEU A 189 1.25 -30.34 -23.19
C LEU A 189 0.56 -31.70 -22.96
N ALA A 190 -0.70 -31.72 -22.57
CA ALA A 190 -1.52 -32.91 -22.56
C ALA A 190 -2.48 -32.85 -23.73
N ALA A 191 -2.31 -33.79 -24.62
CA ALA A 191 -3.15 -34.03 -25.80
C ALA A 191 -4.61 -34.20 -25.36
N LEU A 192 -5.50 -33.46 -25.97
CA LEU A 192 -6.95 -33.65 -25.90
C LEU A 192 -7.32 -34.92 -26.66
N THR A 193 -7.54 -36.01 -25.94
CA THR A 193 -8.28 -37.16 -26.53
C THR A 193 -9.75 -37.00 -26.22
N PRO A 194 -10.64 -36.96 -27.22
CA PRO A 194 -12.06 -36.96 -26.95
C PRO A 194 -12.49 -38.36 -26.49
N LEU A 195 -12.99 -38.42 -25.24
CA LEU A 195 -13.67 -39.62 -24.77
C LEU A 195 -15.03 -39.70 -25.47
N PHE A 196 -15.14 -40.63 -26.39
CA PHE A 196 -16.41 -41.04 -26.96
C PHE A 196 -17.25 -41.70 -25.85
N PHE A 197 -18.43 -41.17 -25.64
CA PHE A 197 -19.47 -41.84 -24.85
C PHE A 197 -19.88 -43.12 -25.62
N GLN A 198 -19.61 -44.24 -25.00
CA GLN A 198 -20.09 -45.54 -25.47
C GLN A 198 -21.46 -45.74 -24.82
N ASP A 199 -22.50 -45.66 -25.65
CA ASP A 199 -23.84 -46.05 -25.26
C ASP A 199 -23.83 -47.55 -24.99
N ASN A 200 -24.20 -47.94 -23.78
CA ASN A 200 -24.35 -49.33 -23.37
C ASN A 200 -25.83 -49.71 -23.52
N PRO A 201 -26.23 -50.63 -24.44
CA PRO A 201 -27.59 -51.06 -24.55
C PRO A 201 -27.96 -51.98 -23.41
N SER A 202 -29.10 -51.73 -22.78
CA SER A 202 -29.71 -52.61 -21.76
C SER A 202 -30.11 -53.94 -22.35
N PRO A 203 -29.86 -55.07 -21.67
CA PRO A 203 -30.44 -56.35 -22.05
C PRO A 203 -31.90 -56.44 -21.56
N SER A 204 -32.72 -56.95 -22.46
CA SER A 204 -34.12 -57.33 -22.21
C SER A 204 -34.24 -58.58 -21.33
#